data_176c137ffdb2c6088b65f1f536046171
#
_entry.id   176c137ffdb2c6088b65f1f536046171
#
_cell.length_a   1.000
_cell.length_b   1.000
_cell.length_c   1.000
_cell.angle_alpha   90.00
_cell.angle_beta   90.00
_cell.angle_gamma   90.00
#
_symmetry.space_group_name_H-M   'P 1'
#
loop_
_entity.id
_entity.type
_entity.pdbx_description
1 polymer ?
#
loop_
_entity_poly.entity_id
_entity_poly.type
_entity_poly.pdbx_seq_one_letter_code
_entity_poly.pdbx_strand_id
1 'polypeptide(L)'
;MKPFNLQEALAGKPVVTRDGRDVSQITLFTHVDTWCVVAVVENFDTVSLYTQNGRYTMFGDRPLDLFMKSTKHQRFVNVWPDPYGIQPTNDGEVGLGNFLWNSQEEADTAANDYTRQTGIKRLTTAVVEWED
;
A
#
# COMPACT_ATOMS: atom_id res chain seq x y z
N MET A 1 -4.77 6.72 -0.64
CA MET A 1 -3.83 7.67 -0.04
C MET A 1 -4.20 7.87 1.42
N LYS A 2 -3.21 8.01 2.27
CA LYS A 2 -3.40 8.27 3.70
C LYS A 2 -3.37 9.76 3.98
N PRO A 3 -4.04 10.25 5.01
CA PRO A 3 -3.93 11.64 5.42
C PRO A 3 -2.48 12.04 5.69
N PHE A 4 -2.15 13.28 5.38
CA PHE A 4 -0.80 13.81 5.61
C PHE A 4 -0.45 13.76 7.09
N ASN A 5 0.77 13.29 7.38
CA ASN A 5 1.33 13.26 8.73
C ASN A 5 2.70 13.92 8.70
N LEU A 6 2.80 15.10 9.31
CA LEU A 6 4.03 15.90 9.27
C LEU A 6 5.23 15.16 9.88
N GLN A 7 5.03 14.47 10.99
CA GLN A 7 6.13 13.76 11.65
C GLN A 7 6.67 12.62 10.79
N GLU A 8 5.78 11.86 10.16
CA GLU A 8 6.19 10.79 9.24
C GLU A 8 6.90 11.36 8.01
N ALA A 9 6.40 12.47 7.48
CA ALA A 9 7.00 13.13 6.33
C ALA A 9 8.41 13.63 6.66
N LEU A 10 8.60 14.25 7.83
CA LEU A 10 9.91 14.71 8.27
C LEU A 10 10.86 13.55 8.58
N ALA A 11 10.33 12.39 8.91
CA ALA A 11 11.12 11.16 9.11
C ALA A 11 11.55 10.50 7.80
N GLY A 12 11.15 11.04 6.66
CA GLY A 12 11.55 10.54 5.34
C GLY A 12 10.55 9.61 4.67
N LYS A 13 9.35 9.43 5.21
CA LYS A 13 8.32 8.62 4.55
C LYS A 13 7.80 9.32 3.30
N PRO A 14 7.47 8.57 2.24
CA PRO A 14 7.04 9.16 0.97
C PRO A 14 5.76 9.97 1.09
N VAL A 15 5.77 11.14 0.47
CA VAL A 15 4.63 12.08 0.42
C VAL A 15 4.26 12.30 -1.04
N VAL A 16 2.98 12.46 -1.29
CA VAL A 16 2.41 12.67 -2.62
C VAL A 16 1.33 13.75 -2.55
N THR A 17 1.12 14.46 -3.64
CA THR A 17 -0.01 15.39 -3.75
C THR A 17 -1.30 14.64 -4.07
N ARG A 18 -2.46 15.32 -3.88
CA ARG A 18 -3.76 14.73 -4.22
C ARG A 18 -3.82 14.29 -5.69
N ASP A 19 -3.19 15.03 -6.59
CA ASP A 19 -3.16 14.71 -8.02
C ASP A 19 -2.04 13.72 -8.41
N GLY A 20 -1.34 13.15 -7.43
CA GLY A 20 -0.38 12.06 -7.67
C GLY A 20 1.06 12.48 -7.94
N ARG A 21 1.43 13.74 -7.71
CA ARG A 21 2.82 14.20 -7.87
C ARG A 21 3.67 13.82 -6.68
N ASP A 22 4.89 13.38 -6.91
CA ASP A 22 5.81 13.05 -5.84
C ASP A 22 6.38 14.32 -5.20
N VAL A 23 6.63 14.25 -3.90
CA VAL A 23 7.24 15.33 -3.12
C VAL A 23 8.64 14.88 -2.72
N SER A 24 9.66 15.62 -3.15
CA SER A 24 11.05 15.21 -2.95
C SER A 24 11.67 15.73 -1.65
N GLN A 25 11.23 16.88 -1.18
CA GLN A 25 11.76 17.48 0.05
C GLN A 25 10.64 18.17 0.81
N ILE A 26 10.69 18.05 2.14
CA ILE A 26 9.78 18.74 3.05
C ILE A 26 10.60 19.33 4.19
N THR A 27 10.31 20.59 4.52
CA THR A 27 10.96 21.29 5.62
C THR A 27 9.90 22.03 6.44
N LEU A 28 10.07 21.99 7.75
CA LEU A 28 9.21 22.73 8.69
C LEU A 28 9.93 23.99 9.16
N PHE A 29 9.28 25.14 9.02
CA PHE A 29 9.74 26.42 9.58
C PHE A 29 9.01 26.67 10.90
N THR A 30 9.72 26.57 12.00
CA THR A 30 9.13 26.62 13.35
C THR A 30 8.68 28.01 13.80
N HIS A 31 9.13 29.06 13.12
CA HIS A 31 8.78 30.44 13.45
C HIS A 31 7.70 31.04 12.56
N VAL A 32 7.06 30.19 11.74
CA VAL A 32 5.93 30.57 10.86
C VAL A 32 4.69 29.82 11.32
N ASP A 33 3.62 30.54 11.62
CA ASP A 33 2.46 29.93 12.27
C ASP A 33 1.57 29.11 11.35
N THR A 34 1.19 29.65 10.19
CA THR A 34 0.21 28.99 9.33
C THR A 34 0.87 28.22 8.17
N TRP A 35 1.64 28.91 7.36
CA TRP A 35 2.30 28.34 6.17
C TRP A 35 3.72 27.90 6.51
N CYS A 36 3.80 26.97 7.44
CA CYS A 36 5.07 26.55 8.05
C CYS A 36 5.75 25.37 7.34
N VAL A 37 5.07 24.69 6.43
CA VAL A 37 5.63 23.55 5.70
C VAL A 37 6.00 24.00 4.30
N VAL A 38 7.24 23.71 3.90
CA VAL A 38 7.76 24.01 2.56
C VAL A 38 8.11 22.69 1.89
N ALA A 39 7.59 22.51 0.69
CA ALA A 39 7.79 21.25 -0.05
C ALA A 39 8.22 21.51 -1.49
N VAL A 40 9.03 20.60 -2.02
CA VAL A 40 9.40 20.56 -3.43
C VAL A 40 8.56 19.50 -4.12
N VAL A 41 7.65 19.96 -4.98
CA VAL A 41 6.71 19.10 -5.70
C VAL A 41 7.22 18.83 -7.11
N GLU A 42 7.05 17.61 -7.58
CA GLU A 42 7.45 17.19 -8.92
C GLU A 42 6.91 18.12 -10.00
N ASN A 43 7.77 18.48 -10.95
CA ASN A 43 7.47 19.37 -12.08
C ASN A 43 7.19 20.84 -11.72
N PHE A 44 7.53 21.25 -10.51
CA PHE A 44 7.50 22.67 -10.12
C PHE A 44 8.93 23.20 -9.96
N ASP A 45 9.16 24.39 -10.51
CA ASP A 45 10.48 25.05 -10.43
C ASP A 45 10.72 25.77 -9.10
N THR A 46 9.67 25.93 -8.31
CA THR A 46 9.73 26.65 -7.02
C THR A 46 9.18 25.78 -5.91
N VAL A 47 9.52 26.13 -4.68
CA VAL A 47 8.94 25.47 -3.51
C VAL A 47 7.48 25.89 -3.34
N SER A 48 6.70 24.99 -2.74
CA SER A 48 5.29 25.25 -2.39
C SER A 48 5.13 25.31 -0.89
N LEU A 49 4.24 26.19 -0.43
CA LEU A 49 3.95 26.38 0.99
C LEU A 49 2.67 25.66 1.38
N TYR A 50 2.70 25.07 2.56
CA TYR A 50 1.58 24.29 3.09
C TYR A 50 1.35 24.59 4.56
N THR A 51 0.14 24.33 5.00
CA THR A 51 -0.15 24.33 6.44
C THR A 51 0.46 23.10 7.10
N GLN A 52 0.46 23.06 8.41
CA GLN A 52 0.94 21.92 9.18
C GLN A 52 0.20 20.61 8.83
N ASN A 53 -1.04 20.72 8.38
CA ASN A 53 -1.87 19.58 7.99
C ASN A 53 -1.72 19.21 6.50
N GLY A 54 -0.79 19.83 5.79
CA GLY A 54 -0.55 19.55 4.37
C GLY A 54 -1.52 20.21 3.42
N ARG A 55 -2.25 21.24 3.86
CA ARG A 55 -3.21 21.94 3.02
C ARG A 55 -2.52 23.02 2.20
N TYR A 56 -2.81 23.04 0.89
CA TYR A 56 -2.29 24.06 -0.02
C TYR A 56 -3.00 25.40 0.17
N THR A 57 -4.27 25.39 0.54
CA THR A 57 -5.06 26.58 0.84
C THR A 57 -5.98 26.33 2.03
N MET A 58 -6.50 27.44 2.62
CA MET A 58 -7.51 27.39 3.67
C MET A 58 -8.93 27.22 3.12
N PHE A 59 -9.09 27.25 1.80
CA PHE A 59 -10.40 27.32 1.13
C PHE A 59 -10.74 26.05 0.37
N GLY A 60 -10.88 24.94 1.07
CA GLY A 60 -11.30 23.67 0.48
C GLY A 60 -10.16 22.82 -0.07
N ASP A 61 -10.52 21.73 -0.69
CA ASP A 61 -9.59 20.75 -1.22
C ASP A 61 -8.95 21.22 -2.51
N ARG A 62 -7.64 20.97 -2.64
CA ARG A 62 -6.87 21.35 -3.83
C ARG A 62 -6.06 20.18 -4.35
N PRO A 63 -5.77 20.15 -5.68
CA PRO A 63 -4.96 19.08 -6.26
C PRO A 63 -3.56 18.95 -5.67
N LEU A 64 -3.01 20.03 -5.14
CA LEU A 64 -1.67 20.04 -4.54
C LEU A 64 -1.65 19.74 -3.05
N ASP A 65 -2.80 19.48 -2.40
CA ASP A 65 -2.82 19.08 -1.00
C ASP A 65 -1.95 17.83 -0.80
N LEU A 66 -1.24 17.77 0.32
CA LEU A 66 -0.32 16.68 0.62
C LEU A 66 -1.03 15.49 1.28
N PHE A 67 -0.58 14.31 0.91
CA PHE A 67 -0.99 13.03 1.50
C PHE A 67 0.21 12.13 1.69
N MET A 68 0.10 11.17 2.60
CA MET A 68 1.11 10.12 2.69
C MET A 68 0.87 9.11 1.58
N LYS A 69 1.94 8.70 0.90
CA LYS A 69 1.87 7.71 -0.17
C LYS A 69 1.61 6.33 0.43
N SER A 70 0.52 5.69 -0.02
CA SER A 70 0.23 4.32 0.37
C SER A 70 1.04 3.35 -0.47
N THR A 71 1.55 2.29 0.17
CA THR A 71 2.19 1.19 -0.54
C THR A 71 1.18 0.07 -0.68
N LYS A 72 0.93 -0.36 -1.93
CA LYS A 72 0.07 -1.50 -2.20
C LYS A 72 0.89 -2.78 -2.14
N HIS A 73 0.37 -3.75 -1.42
CA HIS A 73 0.97 -5.08 -1.31
C HIS A 73 0.06 -6.11 -1.94
N GLN A 74 0.66 -7.11 -2.55
CA GLN A 74 -0.05 -8.19 -3.22
C GLN A 74 0.65 -9.49 -2.92
N ARG A 75 -0.14 -10.52 -2.56
CA ARG A 75 0.37 -11.88 -2.37
C ARG A 75 -0.59 -12.87 -3.01
N PHE A 76 -0.08 -14.02 -3.34
CA PHE A 76 -0.82 -15.08 -4.00
C PHE A 76 -0.96 -16.28 -3.07
N VAL A 77 -2.18 -16.80 -2.98
CA VAL A 77 -2.52 -17.95 -2.13
C VAL A 77 -3.12 -19.04 -3.01
N ASN A 78 -2.56 -20.25 -2.95
CA ASN A 78 -3.13 -21.39 -3.63
C ASN A 78 -4.36 -21.88 -2.85
N VAL A 79 -5.45 -22.14 -3.58
CA VAL A 79 -6.70 -22.64 -3.01
C VAL A 79 -6.85 -24.10 -3.43
N TRP A 80 -7.01 -24.98 -2.45
CA TRP A 80 -7.07 -26.44 -2.65
C TRP A 80 -8.48 -26.95 -2.33
N PRO A 81 -8.90 -28.07 -2.94
CA PRO A 81 -10.14 -28.70 -2.51
C PRO A 81 -9.96 -29.25 -1.09
N ASP A 82 -11.01 -29.09 -0.27
CA ASP A 82 -11.02 -29.66 1.05
C ASP A 82 -11.16 -31.20 0.91
N PRO A 83 -10.17 -31.98 1.39
CA PRO A 83 -10.21 -33.44 1.25
C PRO A 83 -11.31 -34.11 2.07
N TYR A 84 -11.90 -33.40 3.02
CA TYR A 84 -12.96 -33.92 3.90
C TYR A 84 -14.35 -33.35 3.56
N GLY A 85 -14.52 -32.73 2.39
CA GLY A 85 -15.72 -32.05 1.99
C GLY A 85 -15.54 -30.54 2.05
N ILE A 86 -16.61 -29.79 2.22
CA ILE A 86 -16.61 -28.33 2.15
C ILE A 86 -16.68 -27.67 3.52
N GLN A 87 -16.22 -28.37 4.53
CA GLN A 87 -16.23 -27.80 5.88
C GLN A 87 -15.00 -26.90 6.05
N PRO A 88 -15.18 -25.64 6.50
CA PRO A 88 -14.02 -24.84 6.90
C PRO A 88 -13.31 -25.51 8.05
N THR A 89 -12.00 -25.37 8.10
CA THR A 89 -11.24 -25.82 9.25
C THR A 89 -11.58 -24.99 10.47
N ASN A 90 -11.18 -25.43 11.66
CA ASN A 90 -11.50 -24.71 12.90
C ASN A 90 -10.96 -23.29 12.95
N ASP A 91 -9.99 -22.97 12.14
CA ASP A 91 -9.44 -21.63 12.01
C ASP A 91 -10.10 -20.81 10.89
N GLY A 92 -11.13 -21.36 10.26
CA GLY A 92 -11.84 -20.73 9.18
C GLY A 92 -11.24 -20.91 7.79
N GLU A 93 -10.19 -21.70 7.69
CA GLU A 93 -9.56 -21.99 6.40
C GLU A 93 -10.26 -23.14 5.71
N VAL A 94 -10.41 -23.03 4.40
CA VAL A 94 -11.01 -24.06 3.56
C VAL A 94 -10.01 -24.39 2.46
N GLY A 95 -9.12 -25.33 2.71
CA GLY A 95 -8.17 -25.77 1.71
C GLY A 95 -7.23 -24.68 1.18
N LEU A 96 -6.94 -23.68 2.00
CA LEU A 96 -5.96 -22.66 1.65
C LEU A 96 -4.55 -23.16 1.89
N GLY A 97 -3.62 -22.76 1.04
CA GLY A 97 -2.22 -22.99 1.28
C GLY A 97 -1.73 -22.21 2.51
N ASN A 98 -0.78 -22.77 3.23
CA ASN A 98 -0.22 -22.13 4.42
C ASN A 98 0.71 -20.97 4.10
N PHE A 99 1.01 -20.75 2.82
CA PHE A 99 2.01 -19.78 2.40
C PHE A 99 1.42 -18.72 1.48
N LEU A 100 1.86 -17.48 1.67
CA LEU A 100 1.61 -16.39 0.75
C LEU A 100 2.80 -16.27 -0.20
N TRP A 101 2.52 -16.32 -1.49
CA TRP A 101 3.54 -16.28 -2.53
C TRP A 101 3.65 -14.87 -3.10
N ASN A 102 4.87 -14.46 -3.47
CA ASN A 102 5.12 -13.10 -3.97
C ASN A 102 4.67 -12.92 -5.41
N SER A 103 4.53 -13.99 -6.16
CA SER A 103 4.12 -13.94 -7.55
C SER A 103 3.25 -15.14 -7.93
N GLN A 104 2.51 -15.01 -9.03
CA GLN A 104 1.75 -16.10 -9.60
C GLN A 104 2.66 -17.28 -9.98
N GLU A 105 3.84 -17.00 -10.52
CA GLU A 105 4.81 -18.01 -10.91
C GLU A 105 5.27 -18.87 -9.73
N GLU A 106 5.59 -18.22 -8.59
CA GLU A 106 5.97 -18.95 -7.37
C GLU A 106 4.82 -19.82 -6.88
N ALA A 107 3.60 -19.29 -6.88
CA ALA A 107 2.41 -20.03 -6.48
C ALA A 107 2.18 -21.23 -7.39
N ASP A 108 2.35 -21.07 -8.70
CA ASP A 108 2.19 -22.14 -9.68
C ASP A 108 3.24 -23.24 -9.50
N THR A 109 4.49 -22.87 -9.28
CA THR A 109 5.58 -23.82 -9.04
C THR A 109 5.31 -24.65 -7.79
N ALA A 110 4.93 -24.03 -6.70
CA ALA A 110 4.60 -24.71 -5.45
C ALA A 110 3.38 -25.62 -5.63
N ALA A 111 2.35 -25.17 -6.36
CA ALA A 111 1.17 -25.96 -6.63
C ALA A 111 1.48 -27.20 -7.46
N ASN A 112 2.31 -27.06 -8.49
CA ASN A 112 2.72 -28.18 -9.34
C ASN A 112 3.49 -29.22 -8.54
N ASP A 113 4.40 -28.80 -7.67
CA ASP A 113 5.17 -29.70 -6.82
C ASP A 113 4.26 -30.47 -5.85
N TYR A 114 3.32 -29.77 -5.22
CA TYR A 114 2.37 -30.41 -4.31
C TYR A 114 1.47 -31.42 -5.05
N THR A 115 0.96 -31.05 -6.22
CA THR A 115 0.14 -31.96 -7.06
C THR A 115 0.93 -33.19 -7.46
N ARG A 116 2.21 -33.05 -7.79
CA ARG A 116 3.08 -34.17 -8.15
C ARG A 116 3.26 -35.13 -6.98
N GLN A 117 3.36 -34.63 -5.76
CA GLN A 117 3.55 -35.43 -4.56
C GLN A 117 2.27 -36.09 -4.06
N THR A 118 1.15 -35.41 -4.13
CA THR A 118 -0.11 -35.82 -3.50
C THR A 118 -1.20 -36.23 -4.47
N GLY A 119 -1.11 -35.84 -5.75
CA GLY A 119 -2.17 -36.03 -6.72
C GLY A 119 -3.34 -35.07 -6.59
N ILE A 120 -3.33 -34.18 -5.60
CA ILE A 120 -4.38 -33.18 -5.37
C ILE A 120 -4.10 -31.95 -6.24
N LYS A 121 -5.07 -31.56 -7.05
CA LYS A 121 -4.94 -30.40 -7.92
C LYS A 121 -5.47 -29.14 -7.25
N ARG A 122 -4.75 -28.03 -7.44
CA ARG A 122 -5.19 -26.70 -6.99
C ARG A 122 -6.48 -26.30 -7.71
N LEU A 123 -7.44 -25.73 -6.95
CA LEU A 123 -8.66 -25.17 -7.52
C LEU A 123 -8.38 -23.87 -8.26
N THR A 124 -7.65 -22.96 -7.61
CA THR A 124 -7.30 -21.67 -8.16
C THR A 124 -6.21 -21.02 -7.31
N THR A 125 -5.75 -19.84 -7.73
CA THR A 125 -4.90 -18.97 -6.93
C THR A 125 -5.71 -17.71 -6.60
N ALA A 126 -5.83 -17.39 -5.32
CA ALA A 126 -6.44 -16.15 -4.86
C ALA A 126 -5.36 -15.08 -4.71
N VAL A 127 -5.75 -13.84 -4.95
CA VAL A 127 -4.88 -12.68 -4.76
C VAL A 127 -5.31 -11.95 -3.50
N VAL A 128 -4.35 -11.71 -2.61
CA VAL A 128 -4.57 -10.93 -1.39
C VAL A 128 -3.89 -9.59 -1.57
N GLU A 129 -4.65 -8.50 -1.48
CA GLU A 129 -4.16 -7.14 -1.64
C GLU A 129 -4.46 -6.32 -0.39
N TRP A 130 -3.51 -5.48 -0.02
CA TRP A 130 -3.72 -4.54 1.09
C TRP A 130 -2.83 -3.31 0.93
N GLU A 131 -3.18 -2.23 1.63
CA GLU A 131 -2.42 -1.00 1.67
C GLU A 131 -1.94 -0.72 3.10
N ASP A 132 -0.78 -0.13 3.19
CA ASP A 132 -0.25 0.36 4.48
C ASP A 132 -1.00 1.59 4.98
#